data_d456db90f5f01af158f127e713c0c0da
#
_entry.id   d456db90f5f01af158f127e713c0c0da
#
_cell.length_a   1.000
_cell.length_b   1.000
_cell.length_c   1.000
_cell.angle_alpha   90.00
_cell.angle_beta   90.00
_cell.angle_gamma   90.00
#
_symmetry.space_group_name_H-M   'P 1'
#
loop_
_entity.id
_entity.type
_entity.pdbx_description
1 polymer ?
#
loop_
_entity_poly.entity_id
_entity_poly.type
_entity_poly.pdbx_seq_one_letter_code
_entity_poly.pdbx_strand_id
1 'polypeptide(L)'
;MQEKEVIVRNMQSDDLDCVMRIWLESNIGAHCFIDDSYWRNNFDTVRTVIPDSEVYVCESSGVIVGFIGLSGNYIAGLFVASDFQSRGIGKRLLDYVKTFKAELSLNVYSKNCRAVKFYEREGFVRSAESVDTKTGELEYLLTLRTND
;
A
#
# COMPACT_ATOMS: atom_id res chain seq x y z
N MET A 1 14.55 -26.54 -10.06
CA MET A 1 14.46 -25.20 -9.45
C MET A 1 13.13 -25.06 -8.75
N GLN A 2 13.15 -24.77 -7.47
CA GLN A 2 11.91 -24.61 -6.72
C GLN A 2 11.37 -23.19 -6.94
N GLU A 3 10.08 -23.12 -7.25
CA GLU A 3 9.39 -21.84 -7.26
C GLU A 3 9.30 -21.32 -5.82
N LYS A 4 9.50 -20.02 -5.67
CA LYS A 4 9.30 -19.38 -4.37
C LYS A 4 7.83 -19.39 -4.05
N GLU A 5 7.48 -19.90 -2.89
CA GLU A 5 6.12 -19.86 -2.41
C GLU A 5 5.75 -18.42 -2.03
N VAL A 6 4.69 -17.89 -2.64
CA VAL A 6 4.19 -16.55 -2.39
C VAL A 6 2.76 -16.67 -1.89
N ILE A 7 2.50 -16.16 -0.68
CA ILE A 7 1.22 -16.29 0.00
C ILE A 7 0.75 -14.91 0.47
N VAL A 8 -0.55 -14.63 0.28
CA VAL A 8 -1.20 -13.48 0.89
C VAL A 8 -2.09 -13.96 2.02
N ARG A 9 -1.97 -13.35 3.18
CA ARG A 9 -2.71 -13.75 4.39
C ARG A 9 -2.93 -12.56 5.31
N ASN A 10 -3.77 -12.74 6.33
CA ASN A 10 -3.96 -11.71 7.36
C ASN A 10 -2.65 -11.46 8.10
N MET A 11 -2.43 -10.19 8.47
CA MET A 11 -1.30 -9.81 9.33
C MET A 11 -1.51 -10.41 10.73
N GLN A 12 -0.43 -10.91 11.31
CA GLN A 12 -0.40 -11.35 12.71
C GLN A 12 0.50 -10.42 13.52
N SER A 13 0.38 -10.48 14.85
CA SER A 13 1.13 -9.57 15.72
C SER A 13 2.65 -9.63 15.52
N ASP A 14 3.17 -10.82 15.20
CA ASP A 14 4.60 -11.02 14.96
C ASP A 14 5.09 -10.34 13.67
N ASP A 15 4.18 -9.97 12.78
CA ASP A 15 4.51 -9.32 11.52
C ASP A 15 4.73 -7.81 11.66
N LEU A 16 4.32 -7.22 12.78
CA LEU A 16 4.22 -5.77 12.92
C LEU A 16 5.54 -5.04 12.67
N ASP A 17 6.64 -5.53 13.22
CA ASP A 17 7.93 -4.87 13.04
C ASP A 17 8.36 -4.84 11.58
N CYS A 18 8.14 -5.93 10.87
CA CYS A 18 8.46 -6.03 9.45
C CYS A 18 7.58 -5.11 8.61
N VAL A 19 6.27 -5.10 8.90
CA VAL A 19 5.29 -4.23 8.23
C VAL A 19 5.67 -2.76 8.44
N MET A 20 6.03 -2.38 9.65
CA MET A 20 6.41 -0.98 9.94
C MET A 20 7.69 -0.56 9.23
N ARG A 21 8.65 -1.46 9.12
CA ARG A 21 9.88 -1.18 8.36
C ARG A 21 9.55 -0.95 6.89
N ILE A 22 8.71 -1.80 6.30
CA ILE A 22 8.30 -1.65 4.90
C ILE A 22 7.55 -0.33 4.72
N TRP A 23 6.63 0.01 5.65
CA TRP A 23 5.89 1.26 5.61
C TRP A 23 6.84 2.47 5.55
N LEU A 24 7.81 2.53 6.47
CA LEU A 24 8.72 3.67 6.55
C LEU A 24 9.63 3.77 5.33
N GLU A 25 10.30 2.68 4.97
CA GLU A 25 11.25 2.66 3.86
C GLU A 25 10.56 2.94 2.53
N SER A 26 9.36 2.39 2.32
CA SER A 26 8.63 2.57 1.08
C SER A 26 8.14 4.00 0.91
N ASN A 27 7.63 4.62 1.99
CA ASN A 27 7.17 6.00 1.94
C ASN A 27 8.33 6.95 1.66
N ILE A 28 9.43 6.79 2.36
CA ILE A 28 10.62 7.62 2.14
C ILE A 28 11.11 7.44 0.70
N GLY A 29 11.19 6.22 0.21
CA GLY A 29 11.69 5.94 -1.14
C GLY A 29 10.78 6.43 -2.25
N ALA A 30 9.46 6.35 -2.07
CA ALA A 30 8.49 6.72 -3.09
C ALA A 30 8.19 8.23 -3.13
N HIS A 31 8.45 8.94 -2.05
CA HIS A 31 8.01 10.32 -1.88
C HIS A 31 9.18 11.25 -1.57
N CYS A 32 10.17 11.30 -2.47
CA CYS A 32 11.35 12.14 -2.30
C CYS A 32 11.02 13.64 -2.24
N PHE A 33 9.83 14.03 -2.68
CA PHE A 33 9.33 15.40 -2.63
C PHE A 33 8.75 15.80 -1.26
N ILE A 34 8.72 14.85 -0.31
CA ILE A 34 8.29 15.08 1.08
C ILE A 34 9.48 14.81 1.98
N ASP A 35 9.72 15.69 2.96
CA ASP A 35 10.81 15.51 3.91
C ASP A 35 10.65 14.20 4.69
N ASP A 36 11.74 13.47 4.87
CA ASP A 36 11.75 12.19 5.60
C ASP A 36 11.14 12.32 7.00
N SER A 37 11.31 13.49 7.64
CA SER A 37 10.81 13.72 8.99
C SER A 37 9.30 13.56 9.09
N TYR A 38 8.57 13.84 8.00
CA TYR A 38 7.12 13.64 7.98
C TYR A 38 6.76 12.18 8.27
N TRP A 39 7.45 11.25 7.61
CA TRP A 39 7.21 9.81 7.79
C TRP A 39 7.72 9.34 9.14
N ARG A 40 8.92 9.77 9.55
CA ARG A 40 9.51 9.39 10.83
C ARG A 40 8.69 9.90 12.01
N ASN A 41 8.14 11.10 11.92
CA ASN A 41 7.31 11.68 12.98
C ASN A 41 5.95 10.98 13.11
N ASN A 42 5.46 10.34 12.05
CA ASN A 42 4.20 9.61 12.06
C ASN A 42 4.36 8.11 12.35
N PHE A 43 5.60 7.63 12.47
CA PHE A 43 5.89 6.20 12.62
C PHE A 43 5.18 5.59 13.83
N ASP A 44 5.32 6.20 15.00
CA ASP A 44 4.74 5.63 16.23
C ASP A 44 3.22 5.64 16.19
N THR A 45 2.61 6.68 15.63
CA THR A 45 1.16 6.76 15.47
C THR A 45 0.66 5.63 14.57
N VAL A 46 1.30 5.43 13.42
CA VAL A 46 0.91 4.38 12.48
C VAL A 46 1.08 3.00 13.12
N ARG A 47 2.18 2.81 13.87
CA ARG A 47 2.44 1.55 14.57
C ARG A 47 1.32 1.19 15.55
N THR A 48 0.70 2.17 16.19
CA THR A 48 -0.40 1.91 17.13
C THR A 48 -1.73 1.65 16.41
N VAL A 49 -1.90 2.17 15.19
CA VAL A 49 -3.15 2.03 14.41
C VAL A 49 -3.20 0.71 13.64
N ILE A 50 -2.07 0.28 13.10
CA ILE A 50 -2.02 -0.90 12.22
C ILE A 50 -2.57 -2.18 12.88
N PRO A 51 -2.27 -2.51 14.15
CA PRO A 51 -2.79 -3.76 14.74
C PRO A 51 -4.31 -3.83 14.80
N ASP A 52 -4.99 -2.69 14.85
CA ASP A 52 -6.45 -2.64 14.92
C ASP A 52 -7.09 -2.42 13.54
N SER A 53 -6.29 -2.44 12.48
CA SER A 53 -6.74 -2.20 11.11
C SER A 53 -6.84 -3.52 10.34
N GLU A 54 -7.53 -3.47 9.21
CA GLU A 54 -7.60 -4.60 8.28
C GLU A 54 -6.33 -4.59 7.43
N VAL A 55 -5.41 -5.52 7.68
CA VAL A 55 -4.13 -5.58 6.99
C VAL A 55 -3.85 -7.00 6.51
N TYR A 56 -3.46 -7.11 5.24
CA TYR A 56 -3.03 -8.36 4.64
C TYR A 56 -1.58 -8.23 4.24
N VAL A 57 -0.79 -9.26 4.49
CA VAL A 57 0.63 -9.30 4.18
C VAL A 57 0.88 -10.31 3.06
N CYS A 58 1.91 -10.04 2.27
CA CYS A 58 2.41 -10.98 1.29
C CYS A 58 3.76 -11.50 1.77
N GLU A 59 3.88 -12.82 1.89
CA GLU A 59 5.16 -13.43 2.22
C GLU A 59 5.70 -14.24 1.04
N SER A 60 6.99 -14.19 0.88
CA SER A 60 7.72 -14.96 -0.12
C SER A 60 8.73 -15.82 0.61
N SER A 61 8.54 -17.14 0.54
CA SER A 61 9.41 -18.10 1.23
C SER A 61 9.58 -17.79 2.72
N GLY A 62 8.48 -17.42 3.39
CA GLY A 62 8.45 -17.15 4.82
C GLY A 62 8.88 -15.74 5.23
N VAL A 63 9.19 -14.86 4.28
CA VAL A 63 9.61 -13.48 4.54
C VAL A 63 8.51 -12.51 4.07
N ILE A 64 8.11 -11.57 4.93
CA ILE A 64 7.14 -10.54 4.56
C ILE A 64 7.79 -9.58 3.57
N VAL A 65 7.20 -9.44 2.39
CA VAL A 65 7.74 -8.62 1.31
C VAL A 65 6.81 -7.49 0.89
N GLY A 66 5.60 -7.42 1.43
CA GLY A 66 4.66 -6.36 1.15
C GLY A 66 3.41 -6.48 1.99
N PHE A 67 2.60 -5.41 2.00
CA PHE A 67 1.32 -5.44 2.70
C PHE A 67 0.35 -4.42 2.11
N ILE A 68 -0.95 -4.63 2.37
CA ILE A 68 -2.02 -3.70 2.05
C ILE A 68 -2.85 -3.46 3.30
N GLY A 69 -3.10 -2.20 3.62
CA GLY A 69 -3.93 -1.79 4.75
C GLY A 69 -5.20 -1.12 4.25
N LEU A 70 -6.33 -1.48 4.87
CA LEU A 70 -7.65 -1.03 4.46
C LEU A 70 -8.41 -0.43 5.63
N SER A 71 -9.24 0.56 5.31
CA SER A 71 -10.27 1.07 6.20
C SER A 71 -11.58 1.00 5.42
N GLY A 72 -12.39 -0.02 5.69
CA GLY A 72 -13.55 -0.31 4.86
C GLY A 72 -13.15 -0.60 3.42
N ASN A 73 -13.63 0.20 2.47
CA ASN A 73 -13.28 0.09 1.06
C ASN A 73 -12.11 1.00 0.65
N TYR A 74 -11.54 1.72 1.60
CA TYR A 74 -10.45 2.65 1.34
C TYR A 74 -9.10 1.96 1.59
N ILE A 75 -8.25 2.01 0.58
CA ILE A 75 -6.87 1.48 0.70
C ILE A 75 -6.03 2.58 1.36
N ALA A 76 -5.68 2.38 2.63
CA ALA A 76 -4.84 3.31 3.36
C ALA A 76 -3.38 3.25 2.88
N GLY A 77 -2.96 2.10 2.37
CA GLY A 77 -1.63 1.94 1.80
C GLY A 77 -1.42 0.57 1.20
N LEU A 78 -0.59 0.53 0.16
CA LEU A 78 -0.13 -0.70 -0.47
C LEU A 78 1.36 -0.53 -0.71
N PHE A 79 2.16 -1.36 -0.05
CA PHE A 79 3.61 -1.21 -0.04
C PHE A 79 4.31 -2.53 -0.32
N VAL A 80 5.39 -2.45 -1.10
CA VAL A 80 6.24 -3.61 -1.43
C VAL A 80 7.68 -3.24 -1.10
N ALA A 81 8.37 -4.15 -0.42
CA ALA A 81 9.79 -3.96 -0.09
C ALA A 81 10.60 -3.73 -1.38
N SER A 82 11.58 -2.83 -1.31
CA SER A 82 12.29 -2.35 -2.49
C SER A 82 12.91 -3.48 -3.32
N ASP A 83 13.44 -4.51 -2.67
CA ASP A 83 14.08 -5.63 -3.37
C ASP A 83 13.07 -6.55 -4.07
N PHE A 84 11.78 -6.37 -3.80
CA PHE A 84 10.72 -7.22 -4.33
C PHE A 84 9.76 -6.47 -5.25
N GLN A 85 10.04 -5.21 -5.55
CA GLN A 85 9.23 -4.44 -6.49
C GLN A 85 9.37 -4.98 -7.91
N SER A 86 8.35 -4.74 -8.74
CA SER A 86 8.30 -5.20 -10.13
C SER A 86 8.28 -6.73 -10.30
N ARG A 87 7.82 -7.44 -9.27
CA ARG A 87 7.67 -8.91 -9.27
C ARG A 87 6.22 -9.36 -9.10
N GLY A 88 5.28 -8.43 -9.24
CA GLY A 88 3.86 -8.74 -9.13
C GLY A 88 3.33 -8.85 -7.69
N ILE A 89 4.09 -8.45 -6.68
CA ILE A 89 3.66 -8.52 -5.28
C ILE A 89 2.49 -7.56 -5.02
N GLY A 90 2.61 -6.30 -5.49
CA GLY A 90 1.52 -5.33 -5.35
C GLY A 90 0.24 -5.80 -6.02
N LYS A 91 0.36 -6.39 -7.20
CA LYS A 91 -0.80 -6.94 -7.91
C LYS A 91 -1.43 -8.09 -7.14
N ARG A 92 -0.64 -8.99 -6.56
CA ARG A 92 -1.16 -10.10 -5.76
C ARG A 92 -1.96 -9.60 -4.54
N LEU A 93 -1.43 -8.59 -3.84
CA LEU A 93 -2.12 -8.00 -2.69
C LEU A 93 -3.44 -7.35 -3.13
N LEU A 94 -3.39 -6.59 -4.21
CA LEU A 94 -4.58 -5.91 -4.74
C LEU A 94 -5.61 -6.93 -5.24
N ASP A 95 -5.20 -7.93 -5.99
CA ASP A 95 -6.10 -8.97 -6.49
C ASP A 95 -6.78 -9.73 -5.35
N TYR A 96 -6.05 -9.96 -4.26
CA TYR A 96 -6.61 -10.62 -3.08
C TYR A 96 -7.80 -9.84 -2.52
N VAL A 97 -7.64 -8.53 -2.31
CA VAL A 97 -8.74 -7.71 -1.75
C VAL A 97 -9.88 -7.52 -2.75
N LYS A 98 -9.59 -7.54 -4.06
CA LYS A 98 -10.62 -7.47 -5.09
C LYS A 98 -11.59 -8.65 -5.02
N THR A 99 -11.16 -9.79 -4.47
CA THR A 99 -12.03 -10.98 -4.38
C THR A 99 -13.18 -10.80 -3.41
N PHE A 100 -13.08 -9.86 -2.44
CA PHE A 100 -14.13 -9.67 -1.44
C PHE A 100 -14.54 -8.21 -1.22
N LYS A 101 -13.95 -7.26 -1.94
CA LYS A 101 -14.36 -5.85 -1.91
C LYS A 101 -14.98 -5.49 -3.25
N ALA A 102 -16.24 -5.01 -3.22
CA ALA A 102 -16.96 -4.61 -4.43
C ALA A 102 -16.47 -3.28 -4.99
N GLU A 103 -15.97 -2.41 -4.13
CA GLU A 103 -15.46 -1.10 -4.48
C GLU A 103 -14.19 -0.83 -3.70
N LEU A 104 -13.26 -0.11 -4.31
CA LEU A 104 -12.02 0.31 -3.67
C LEU A 104 -11.73 1.76 -4.03
N SER A 105 -11.14 2.49 -3.09
CA SER A 105 -10.67 3.85 -3.33
C SER A 105 -9.35 4.07 -2.60
N LEU A 106 -8.59 5.05 -3.07
CA LEU A 106 -7.34 5.44 -2.45
C LEU A 106 -6.96 6.86 -2.86
N ASN A 107 -6.09 7.48 -2.08
CA ASN A 107 -5.42 8.71 -2.46
C ASN A 107 -3.97 8.40 -2.79
N VAL A 108 -3.45 9.05 -3.83
CA VAL A 108 -2.05 8.89 -4.24
C VAL A 108 -1.52 10.26 -4.65
N TYR A 109 -0.30 10.59 -4.22
CA TYR A 109 0.33 11.85 -4.62
C TYR A 109 0.57 11.85 -6.13
N SER A 110 0.25 12.97 -6.78
CA SER A 110 0.42 13.09 -8.24
C SER A 110 1.87 12.87 -8.68
N LYS A 111 2.81 13.24 -7.84
CA LYS A 111 4.25 13.10 -8.13
C LYS A 111 4.73 11.65 -8.00
N ASN A 112 3.96 10.77 -7.36
CA ASN A 112 4.27 9.35 -7.32
C ASN A 112 3.78 8.67 -8.60
N CYS A 113 4.45 8.99 -9.72
CA CYS A 113 4.03 8.55 -11.05
C CYS A 113 3.97 7.03 -11.17
N ARG A 114 4.87 6.32 -10.50
CA ARG A 114 4.92 4.86 -10.55
C ARG A 114 3.66 4.24 -9.96
N ALA A 115 3.23 4.75 -8.80
CA ALA A 115 2.01 4.27 -8.16
C ALA A 115 0.77 4.64 -8.97
N VAL A 116 0.69 5.88 -9.48
CA VAL A 116 -0.43 6.31 -10.32
C VAL A 116 -0.59 5.37 -11.51
N LYS A 117 0.51 5.08 -12.21
CA LYS A 117 0.48 4.18 -13.37
C LYS A 117 0.09 2.75 -12.98
N PHE A 118 0.57 2.27 -11.85
CA PHE A 118 0.21 0.94 -11.36
C PHE A 118 -1.29 0.83 -11.14
N TYR A 119 -1.88 1.76 -10.40
CA TYR A 119 -3.31 1.72 -10.12
C TYR A 119 -4.17 1.89 -11.37
N GLU A 120 -3.77 2.79 -12.28
CA GLU A 120 -4.49 2.96 -13.54
C GLU A 120 -4.46 1.69 -14.39
N ARG A 121 -3.31 1.01 -14.43
CA ARG A 121 -3.18 -0.26 -15.14
C ARG A 121 -4.04 -1.36 -14.49
N GLU A 122 -4.27 -1.28 -13.17
CA GLU A 122 -5.11 -2.22 -12.45
C GLU A 122 -6.60 -1.87 -12.52
N GLY A 123 -6.97 -0.85 -13.27
CA GLY A 123 -8.37 -0.51 -13.54
C GLY A 123 -8.92 0.67 -12.76
N PHE A 124 -8.13 1.30 -11.91
CA PHE A 124 -8.58 2.48 -11.17
C PHE A 124 -8.69 3.68 -12.09
N VAL A 125 -9.69 4.52 -11.83
CA VAL A 125 -9.90 5.78 -12.55
C VAL A 125 -9.77 6.95 -11.60
N ARG A 126 -9.27 8.07 -12.13
CA ARG A 126 -9.14 9.30 -11.36
C ARG A 126 -10.52 9.95 -11.21
N SER A 127 -10.99 10.06 -9.98
CA SER A 127 -12.32 10.61 -9.67
C SER A 127 -12.28 12.04 -9.16
N ALA A 128 -11.19 12.45 -8.52
CA ALA A 128 -11.03 13.79 -7.97
C ALA A 128 -9.56 14.09 -7.73
N GLU A 129 -9.25 15.35 -7.47
CA GLU A 129 -7.92 15.77 -7.02
C GLU A 129 -8.06 16.83 -5.93
N SER A 130 -7.11 16.86 -5.03
CA SER A 130 -7.09 17.81 -3.92
C SER A 130 -5.66 17.98 -3.42
N VAL A 131 -5.45 18.96 -2.54
CA VAL A 131 -4.15 19.17 -1.93
C VAL A 131 -4.16 18.55 -0.53
N ASP A 132 -3.18 17.72 -0.25
CA ASP A 132 -2.95 17.21 1.11
C ASP A 132 -2.42 18.39 1.94
N THR A 133 -3.25 18.89 2.86
CA THR A 133 -2.92 20.07 3.64
C THR A 133 -1.72 19.87 4.59
N LYS A 134 -1.40 18.63 4.91
CA LYS A 134 -0.27 18.30 5.79
C LYS A 134 1.07 18.40 5.08
N THR A 135 1.11 18.14 3.77
CA THR A 135 2.33 18.14 2.98
C THR A 135 2.37 19.24 1.93
N GLY A 136 1.21 19.80 1.57
CA GLY A 136 1.09 20.77 0.50
C GLY A 136 1.13 20.15 -0.90
N GLU A 137 1.14 18.82 -1.00
CA GLU A 137 1.27 18.12 -2.28
C GLU A 137 -0.10 17.77 -2.86
N LEU A 138 -0.19 17.84 -4.19
CA LEU A 138 -1.39 17.44 -4.92
C LEU A 138 -1.55 15.93 -4.87
N GLU A 139 -2.76 15.46 -4.59
CA GLU A 139 -3.06 14.04 -4.65
C GLU A 139 -4.32 13.78 -5.45
N TYR A 140 -4.41 12.57 -6.00
CA TYR A 140 -5.58 12.10 -6.75
C TYR A 140 -6.37 11.11 -5.91
N LEU A 141 -7.69 11.19 -6.00
CA LEU A 141 -8.57 10.13 -5.53
C LEU A 141 -8.79 9.17 -6.69
N LEU A 142 -8.40 7.93 -6.52
CA LEU A 142 -8.58 6.85 -7.50
C LEU A 142 -9.66 5.91 -7.01
N THR A 143 -10.53 5.47 -7.90
CA THR A 143 -11.64 4.58 -7.54
C THR A 143 -11.75 3.42 -8.53
N LEU A 144 -12.23 2.28 -8.02
CA LEU A 144 -12.44 1.07 -8.79
C LEU A 144 -13.71 0.37 -8.32
N ARG A 145 -14.50 -0.14 -9.27
CA ARG A 145 -15.56 -1.10 -8.99
C ARG A 145 -15.11 -2.47 -9.49
N THR A 146 -15.21 -3.47 -8.62
CA THR A 146 -14.73 -4.82 -8.91
C THR A 146 -15.79 -5.74 -9.46
N ASN A 147 -17.08 -5.34 -9.40
CA ASN A 147 -18.23 -6.16 -9.79
C ASN A 147 -18.90 -5.61 -11.05
N ASP A 148 -18.22 -5.70 -12.14
CA ASP A 148 -18.83 -5.36 -13.44
C ASP A 148 -19.23 -6.60 -14.19
#